data_bdb99891df46cc338bbefb328c3951ea
#
_entry.id   bdb99891df46cc338bbefb328c3951ea
#
_cell.length_a   1.000
_cell.length_b   1.000
_cell.length_c   1.000
_cell.angle_alpha   90.00
_cell.angle_beta   90.00
_cell.angle_gamma   90.00
#
_symmetry.space_group_name_H-M   'P 1'
#
loop_
_entity.id
_entity.type
_entity.pdbx_description
1 polymer ?
#
loop_
_entity_poly.entity_id
_entity_poly.type
_entity_poly.pdbx_seq_one_letter_code
_entity_poly.pdbx_strand_id
1 'polypeptide(L)'
;MRFILFPGRHHLVTRFRVDRLKTLLAEHPGAVVVWAITSADHAGTQRNPVPGHRRLGIIEAVAAAEGLPCMTFPIGNRTPKPNFPGYVVEEIRVQSDGAVTMNPENTLVACSAPELIAGYEGLGYEIDTLELNTGELRPWDVVEKIVAAGPGWRYDAEIAAATHPVALDQYRRYGIGDLVQLLYADPLPGIDDGGITPARDHVLQCADFEDNTRRKVSEFAHAVRPGRILDIGCATGQTLKLLSELPGLFESDFYGVESARPLLDVCQQRRSDGDFGTANVFFHQRNIMETTLFAPNSLDTVITMAVTHEIESYLG
;
A
#
# COMPACT_ATOMS: atom_id res chain seq x y z
N MET A 1 17.55 -3.64 28.21
CA MET A 1 17.37 -3.50 26.74
C MET A 1 18.29 -2.44 26.18
N ARG A 2 18.85 -2.66 24.98
CA ARG A 2 19.67 -1.67 24.27
C ARG A 2 18.90 -1.00 23.13
N PHE A 3 17.98 -1.76 22.53
CA PHE A 3 17.19 -1.31 21.39
C PHE A 3 15.70 -1.47 21.63
N ILE A 4 14.91 -0.53 21.15
CA ILE A 4 13.47 -0.65 20.99
C ILE A 4 13.22 -0.65 19.49
N LEU A 5 13.04 -1.85 18.91
CA LEU A 5 12.75 -1.99 17.48
C LEU A 5 11.29 -1.63 17.23
N PHE A 6 11.08 -0.68 16.33
CA PHE A 6 9.74 -0.21 15.97
C PHE A 6 9.49 -0.45 14.47
N PRO A 7 9.07 -1.67 14.09
CA PRO A 7 8.81 -2.02 12.71
C PRO A 7 7.42 -1.59 12.26
N GLY A 8 7.30 -1.09 11.06
CA GLY A 8 6.02 -0.74 10.47
C GLY A 8 6.13 0.13 9.24
N ARG A 9 5.02 0.35 8.54
CA ARG A 9 5.00 1.27 7.40
C ARG A 9 5.11 2.73 7.81
N HIS A 10 4.66 3.09 9.00
CA HIS A 10 4.75 4.43 9.59
C HIS A 10 4.23 5.55 8.70
N HIS A 11 3.09 5.35 8.05
CA HIS A 11 2.48 6.38 7.20
C HIS A 11 2.15 7.67 7.98
N LEU A 12 1.86 7.55 9.26
CA LEU A 12 1.57 8.65 10.16
C LEU A 12 2.14 8.34 11.55
N VAL A 13 2.50 9.37 12.31
CA VAL A 13 2.96 9.24 13.71
C VAL A 13 1.89 9.80 14.63
N THR A 14 1.33 8.95 15.51
CA THR A 14 0.33 9.33 16.52
C THR A 14 0.97 9.83 17.80
N ARG A 15 0.24 10.64 18.59
CA ARG A 15 0.67 11.08 19.92
C ARG A 15 0.87 9.89 20.84
N PHE A 16 -0.10 8.97 20.87
CA PHE A 16 -0.04 7.76 21.69
C PHE A 16 1.28 6.99 21.51
N ARG A 17 1.70 6.76 20.25
CA ARG A 17 2.94 6.04 19.97
C ARG A 17 4.18 6.77 20.48
N VAL A 18 4.22 8.08 20.34
CA VAL A 18 5.33 8.89 20.86
C VAL A 18 5.37 8.82 22.39
N ASP A 19 4.24 8.96 23.07
CA ASP A 19 4.15 8.90 24.52
C ASP A 19 4.50 7.49 25.04
N ARG A 20 4.08 6.43 24.34
CA ARG A 20 4.47 5.06 24.69
C ARG A 20 5.98 4.83 24.52
N LEU A 21 6.56 5.32 23.42
CA LEU A 21 8.02 5.23 23.21
C LEU A 21 8.80 5.97 24.30
N LYS A 22 8.34 7.14 24.76
CA LYS A 22 8.94 7.84 25.92
C LYS A 22 8.87 7.01 27.19
N THR A 23 7.73 6.36 27.44
CA THR A 23 7.57 5.46 28.58
C THR A 23 8.55 4.30 28.50
N LEU A 24 8.64 3.63 27.35
CA LEU A 24 9.60 2.53 27.14
C LEU A 24 11.06 2.97 27.30
N LEU A 25 11.41 4.16 26.82
CA LEU A 25 12.76 4.71 27.03
C LEU A 25 13.04 5.02 28.49
N ALA A 26 12.04 5.43 29.28
CA ALA A 26 12.18 5.63 30.73
C ALA A 26 12.32 4.31 31.48
N GLU A 27 11.61 3.26 31.06
CA GLU A 27 11.70 1.89 31.59
C GLU A 27 13.06 1.23 31.24
N HIS A 28 13.69 1.64 30.13
CA HIS A 28 14.95 1.09 29.62
C HIS A 28 16.02 2.18 29.41
N PRO A 29 16.60 2.73 30.49
CA PRO A 29 17.58 3.82 30.38
C PRO A 29 18.76 3.46 29.46
N GLY A 30 19.08 4.37 28.53
CA GLY A 30 20.16 4.18 27.55
C GLY A 30 19.74 3.40 26.29
N ALA A 31 18.48 2.97 26.18
CA ALA A 31 17.98 2.37 24.95
C ALA A 31 17.81 3.41 23.84
N VAL A 32 17.84 2.94 22.58
CA VAL A 32 17.63 3.73 21.37
C VAL A 32 16.46 3.14 20.59
N VAL A 33 15.56 3.98 20.11
CA VAL A 33 14.47 3.56 19.23
C VAL A 33 14.99 3.34 17.82
N VAL A 34 14.79 2.14 17.27
CA VAL A 34 15.17 1.76 15.93
C VAL A 34 13.92 1.68 15.06
N TRP A 35 13.65 2.71 14.29
CA TRP A 35 12.53 2.76 13.37
C TRP A 35 12.85 1.99 12.09
N ALA A 36 12.17 0.87 11.88
CA ALA A 36 12.25 0.11 10.63
C ALA A 36 11.05 0.49 9.75
N ILE A 37 11.30 1.34 8.75
CA ILE A 37 10.26 1.87 7.85
C ILE A 37 10.05 0.88 6.72
N THR A 38 9.10 -0.04 6.89
CA THR A 38 8.85 -1.14 5.94
C THR A 38 8.17 -0.67 4.66
N SER A 39 8.34 -1.42 3.57
CA SER A 39 7.89 -1.05 2.21
C SER A 39 8.33 0.38 1.84
N ALA A 40 9.57 0.74 2.16
CA ALA A 40 10.10 2.09 1.93
C ALA A 40 10.31 2.39 0.44
N ASP A 41 10.44 1.37 -0.37
CA ASP A 41 10.57 1.38 -1.83
C ASP A 41 9.24 1.41 -2.58
N HIS A 42 8.10 1.43 -1.86
CA HIS A 42 6.76 1.54 -2.44
C HIS A 42 6.12 2.89 -2.11
N ALA A 43 5.43 3.46 -3.10
CA ALA A 43 4.69 4.71 -2.97
C ALA A 43 3.55 4.79 -3.99
N GLY A 44 2.60 5.71 -3.77
CA GLY A 44 1.56 6.02 -4.75
C GLY A 44 0.49 4.94 -4.94
N THR A 45 0.34 4.03 -3.97
CA THR A 45 -0.75 3.04 -3.92
C THR A 45 -1.60 3.24 -2.68
N GLN A 46 -2.83 2.68 -2.67
CA GLN A 46 -3.68 2.75 -1.48
C GLN A 46 -3.01 2.08 -0.26
N ARG A 47 -2.24 1.02 -0.49
CA ARG A 47 -1.49 0.33 0.56
C ARG A 47 -0.28 1.12 1.06
N ASN A 48 0.36 1.89 0.19
CA ASN A 48 1.52 2.72 0.47
C ASN A 48 1.31 4.16 -0.04
N PRO A 49 0.38 4.93 0.56
CA PRO A 49 0.04 6.27 0.07
C PRO A 49 1.16 7.29 0.28
N VAL A 50 1.93 7.15 1.35
CA VAL A 50 3.01 8.10 1.69
C VAL A 50 4.37 7.52 1.28
N PRO A 51 5.15 8.19 0.44
CA PRO A 51 6.49 7.76 0.03
C PRO A 51 7.44 7.53 1.20
N GLY A 52 8.33 6.54 1.11
CA GLY A 52 9.25 6.13 2.16
C GLY A 52 10.10 7.29 2.71
N HIS A 53 10.67 8.12 1.83
CA HIS A 53 11.47 9.30 2.22
C HIS A 53 10.65 10.36 2.99
N ARG A 54 9.35 10.49 2.69
CA ARG A 54 8.46 11.39 3.46
C ARG A 54 8.17 10.83 4.84
N ARG A 55 7.93 9.53 4.95
CA ARG A 55 7.73 8.85 6.23
C ARG A 55 8.97 9.00 7.13
N LEU A 56 10.15 8.80 6.57
CA LEU A 56 11.43 9.00 7.23
C LEU A 56 11.56 10.44 7.76
N GLY A 57 11.35 11.44 6.90
CA GLY A 57 11.46 12.85 7.31
C GLY A 57 10.46 13.26 8.40
N ILE A 58 9.23 12.70 8.40
CA ILE A 58 8.25 12.92 9.47
C ILE A 58 8.76 12.35 10.80
N ILE A 59 9.27 11.11 10.78
CA ILE A 59 9.81 10.44 11.97
C ILE A 59 10.98 11.23 12.57
N GLU A 60 11.94 11.62 11.74
CA GLU A 60 13.11 12.40 12.17
C GLU A 60 12.71 13.74 12.76
N ALA A 61 11.75 14.45 12.15
CA ALA A 61 11.24 15.70 12.67
C ALA A 61 10.53 15.54 14.02
N VAL A 62 9.73 14.48 14.18
CA VAL A 62 9.08 14.15 15.46
C VAL A 62 10.13 13.79 16.50
N ALA A 63 11.08 12.93 16.18
CA ALA A 63 12.14 12.52 17.11
C ALA A 63 12.98 13.71 17.58
N ALA A 64 13.35 14.61 16.67
CA ALA A 64 14.09 15.83 17.00
C ALA A 64 13.28 16.76 17.92
N ALA A 65 11.98 16.95 17.66
CA ALA A 65 11.12 17.80 18.49
C ALA A 65 10.93 17.26 19.90
N GLU A 66 10.91 15.93 20.05
CA GLU A 66 10.68 15.25 21.32
C GLU A 66 11.97 14.81 22.04
N GLY A 67 13.14 15.05 21.44
CA GLY A 67 14.42 14.62 21.98
C GLY A 67 14.58 13.11 22.11
N LEU A 68 13.94 12.34 21.22
CA LEU A 68 14.00 10.87 21.26
C LEU A 68 15.31 10.36 20.67
N PRO A 69 16.10 9.57 21.40
CA PRO A 69 17.24 8.88 20.82
C PRO A 69 16.75 7.84 19.82
N CYS A 70 16.99 8.06 18.53
CA CYS A 70 16.50 7.16 17.50
C CYS A 70 17.47 6.97 16.33
N MET A 71 17.27 5.87 15.62
CA MET A 71 17.85 5.56 14.32
C MET A 71 16.73 5.18 13.37
N THR A 72 16.85 5.51 12.10
CA THR A 72 15.84 5.24 11.07
C THR A 72 16.43 4.38 9.95
N PHE A 73 15.76 3.30 9.58
CA PHE A 73 16.19 2.39 8.52
C PHE A 73 15.05 2.15 7.52
N PRO A 74 15.23 2.56 6.26
CA PRO A 74 14.31 2.23 5.19
C PRO A 74 14.47 0.76 4.80
N ILE A 75 13.39 -0.02 4.91
CA ILE A 75 13.38 -1.44 4.59
C ILE A 75 12.58 -1.67 3.31
N GLY A 76 13.24 -2.15 2.26
CA GLY A 76 12.60 -2.52 1.00
C GLY A 76 11.77 -3.80 1.13
N ASN A 77 10.69 -3.90 0.34
CA ASN A 77 9.80 -5.06 0.39
C ASN A 77 9.23 -5.39 -1.01
N ARG A 78 10.09 -5.46 -2.02
CA ARG A 78 9.68 -5.76 -3.41
C ARG A 78 9.21 -7.18 -3.63
N THR A 79 9.64 -8.11 -2.79
CA THR A 79 9.26 -9.52 -2.87
C THR A 79 8.88 -10.04 -1.50
N PRO A 80 7.82 -10.85 -1.37
CA PRO A 80 7.44 -11.46 -0.11
C PRO A 80 8.61 -12.24 0.51
N LYS A 81 8.78 -12.09 1.83
CA LYS A 81 9.82 -12.78 2.58
C LYS A 81 9.16 -13.78 3.54
N PRO A 82 9.49 -15.08 3.48
CA PRO A 82 8.91 -16.08 4.38
C PRO A 82 9.15 -15.79 5.86
N ASN A 83 10.31 -15.19 6.18
CA ASN A 83 10.65 -14.71 7.52
C ASN A 83 10.91 -13.20 7.46
N PHE A 84 9.82 -12.42 7.36
CA PHE A 84 9.94 -10.96 7.27
C PHE A 84 10.57 -10.32 8.53
N PRO A 85 10.24 -10.71 9.77
CA PRO A 85 10.90 -10.19 10.96
C PRO A 85 12.43 -10.41 10.96
N GLY A 86 12.87 -11.61 10.64
CA GLY A 86 14.31 -11.90 10.52
C GLY A 86 14.99 -11.10 9.40
N TYR A 87 14.31 -10.91 8.28
CA TYR A 87 14.80 -10.05 7.20
C TYR A 87 14.97 -8.59 7.66
N VAL A 88 14.01 -8.03 8.40
CA VAL A 88 14.11 -6.66 8.93
C VAL A 88 15.32 -6.50 9.83
N VAL A 89 15.52 -7.43 10.75
CA VAL A 89 16.68 -7.41 11.69
C VAL A 89 18.00 -7.49 10.94
N GLU A 90 18.10 -8.38 9.96
CA GLU A 90 19.31 -8.53 9.15
C GLU A 90 19.58 -7.32 8.27
N GLU A 91 18.53 -6.76 7.66
CA GLU A 91 18.65 -5.57 6.82
C GLU A 91 19.17 -4.37 7.62
N ILE A 92 18.69 -4.16 8.85
CA ILE A 92 19.19 -3.13 9.76
C ILE A 92 20.67 -3.38 10.10
N ARG A 93 21.03 -4.63 10.38
CA ARG A 93 22.44 -4.99 10.65
C ARG A 93 23.34 -4.63 9.46
N VAL A 94 22.90 -4.96 8.25
CA VAL A 94 23.65 -4.66 7.01
C VAL A 94 23.76 -3.14 6.79
N GLN A 95 22.63 -2.40 6.86
CA GLN A 95 22.61 -0.95 6.63
C GLN A 95 23.43 -0.17 7.66
N SER A 96 23.61 -0.71 8.86
CA SER A 96 24.40 -0.10 9.94
C SER A 96 25.85 -0.58 9.98
N ASP A 97 26.33 -1.33 8.99
CA ASP A 97 27.66 -1.96 8.99
C ASP A 97 27.92 -2.78 10.28
N GLY A 98 26.88 -3.42 10.81
CA GLY A 98 26.95 -4.21 12.04
C GLY A 98 26.92 -3.41 13.35
N ALA A 99 26.82 -2.08 13.30
CA ALA A 99 26.74 -1.25 14.51
C ALA A 99 25.43 -1.49 15.30
N VAL A 100 24.35 -1.83 14.61
CA VAL A 100 23.05 -2.22 15.21
C VAL A 100 22.85 -3.72 15.03
N THR A 101 23.23 -4.48 16.04
CA THR A 101 23.04 -5.93 16.09
C THR A 101 22.01 -6.26 17.17
N MET A 102 20.82 -6.63 16.72
CA MET A 102 19.65 -6.90 17.55
C MET A 102 19.45 -8.40 17.74
N ASN A 103 19.05 -8.76 18.97
CA ASN A 103 18.68 -10.12 19.34
C ASN A 103 17.63 -10.07 20.49
N PRO A 104 16.99 -11.19 20.84
CA PRO A 104 15.97 -11.22 21.90
C PRO A 104 16.44 -10.74 23.29
N GLU A 105 17.74 -10.85 23.59
CA GLU A 105 18.28 -10.47 24.90
C GLU A 105 18.47 -8.94 25.03
N ASN A 106 18.67 -8.24 23.91
CA ASN A 106 18.99 -6.83 23.93
C ASN A 106 17.94 -5.91 23.29
N THR A 107 16.84 -6.49 22.74
CA THR A 107 15.86 -5.74 21.94
C THR A 107 14.43 -6.06 22.40
N LEU A 108 13.66 -5.01 22.68
CA LEU A 108 12.21 -5.03 22.79
C LEU A 108 11.61 -4.62 21.44
N VAL A 109 10.58 -5.32 20.98
CA VAL A 109 9.87 -4.97 19.74
C VAL A 109 8.56 -4.27 20.06
N ALA A 110 8.36 -3.05 19.58
CA ALA A 110 7.13 -2.29 19.75
C ALA A 110 6.32 -2.35 18.44
N CYS A 111 5.23 -3.13 18.40
CA CYS A 111 4.36 -3.23 17.24
C CYS A 111 2.94 -3.66 17.61
N SER A 112 1.94 -3.26 16.80
CA SER A 112 0.52 -3.55 17.02
C SER A 112 -0.11 -4.42 15.93
N ALA A 113 0.65 -4.83 14.90
CA ALA A 113 0.14 -5.69 13.85
C ALA A 113 0.24 -7.17 14.27
N PRO A 114 -0.87 -7.92 14.34
CA PRO A 114 -0.87 -9.30 14.86
C PRO A 114 0.11 -10.23 14.16
N GLU A 115 0.23 -10.12 12.83
CA GLU A 115 1.16 -10.96 12.06
C GLU A 115 2.63 -10.66 12.39
N LEU A 116 2.97 -9.38 12.63
CA LEU A 116 4.32 -8.99 13.06
C LEU A 116 4.61 -9.45 14.48
N ILE A 117 3.64 -9.28 15.39
CA ILE A 117 3.73 -9.78 16.78
C ILE A 117 4.07 -11.26 16.76
N ALA A 118 3.23 -12.08 16.12
CA ALA A 118 3.46 -13.53 16.03
C ALA A 118 4.83 -13.89 15.42
N GLY A 119 5.26 -13.14 14.41
CA GLY A 119 6.54 -13.37 13.75
C GLY A 119 7.74 -13.05 14.64
N TYR A 120 7.72 -11.96 15.41
CA TYR A 120 8.80 -11.60 16.33
C TYR A 120 8.80 -12.46 17.60
N GLU A 121 7.63 -12.79 18.16
CA GLU A 121 7.49 -13.76 19.24
C GLU A 121 8.07 -15.11 18.86
N GLY A 122 7.80 -15.57 17.62
CA GLY A 122 8.37 -16.81 17.06
C GLY A 122 9.90 -16.79 16.96
N LEU A 123 10.53 -15.61 16.94
CA LEU A 123 11.98 -15.44 17.02
C LEU A 123 12.49 -15.21 18.45
N GLY A 124 11.60 -15.21 19.45
CA GLY A 124 11.92 -15.09 20.87
C GLY A 124 12.01 -13.64 21.40
N TYR A 125 11.60 -12.63 20.63
CA TYR A 125 11.60 -11.24 21.08
C TYR A 125 10.48 -10.96 22.08
N GLU A 126 10.76 -10.10 23.05
CA GLU A 126 9.75 -9.50 23.91
C GLU A 126 9.00 -8.40 23.14
N ILE A 127 7.66 -8.35 23.30
CA ILE A 127 6.78 -7.48 22.53
C ILE A 127 6.08 -6.47 23.42
N ASP A 128 6.12 -5.19 23.02
CA ASP A 128 5.16 -4.17 23.43
C ASP A 128 4.09 -4.04 22.33
N THR A 129 2.84 -4.29 22.68
CA THR A 129 1.74 -4.34 21.71
C THR A 129 1.17 -2.97 21.35
N LEU A 130 1.77 -1.89 21.87
CA LEU A 130 1.37 -0.50 21.61
C LEU A 130 -0.15 -0.28 21.84
N GLU A 131 -0.84 0.27 20.84
CA GLU A 131 -2.28 0.56 20.89
C GLU A 131 -3.19 -0.67 20.74
N LEU A 132 -2.67 -1.86 20.50
CA LEU A 132 -3.50 -3.05 20.34
C LEU A 132 -4.32 -3.30 21.63
N ASN A 133 -5.65 -3.38 21.49
CA ASN A 133 -6.60 -3.56 22.57
C ASN A 133 -6.73 -2.40 23.59
N THR A 134 -6.20 -1.21 23.28
CA THR A 134 -6.29 -0.04 24.17
C THR A 134 -7.47 0.88 23.83
N GLY A 135 -8.05 0.76 22.65
CA GLY A 135 -9.04 1.71 22.12
C GLY A 135 -8.44 2.96 21.48
N GLU A 136 -7.13 3.10 21.52
CA GLU A 136 -6.43 4.20 20.86
C GLU A 136 -6.38 4.01 19.33
N LEU A 137 -6.41 5.13 18.60
CA LEU A 137 -6.35 5.09 17.14
C LEU A 137 -4.96 4.68 16.66
N ARG A 138 -4.92 3.65 15.82
CA ARG A 138 -3.70 3.28 15.10
C ARG A 138 -3.40 4.32 14.02
N PRO A 139 -2.16 4.46 13.57
CA PRO A 139 -1.81 5.35 12.45
C PRO A 139 -2.68 5.14 11.22
N TRP A 140 -3.04 3.89 10.92
CA TRP A 140 -3.88 3.58 9.77
C TRP A 140 -5.33 4.05 9.94
N ASP A 141 -5.89 3.92 11.14
CA ASP A 141 -7.24 4.42 11.45
C ASP A 141 -7.31 5.95 11.24
N VAL A 142 -6.23 6.68 11.57
CA VAL A 142 -6.14 8.12 11.30
C VAL A 142 -6.02 8.42 9.79
N VAL A 143 -5.29 7.61 9.04
CA VAL A 143 -5.23 7.73 7.57
C VAL A 143 -6.62 7.52 6.96
N GLU A 144 -7.37 6.52 7.40
CA GLU A 144 -8.76 6.29 6.96
C GLU A 144 -9.68 7.46 7.32
N LYS A 145 -9.50 8.07 8.50
CA LYS A 145 -10.23 9.29 8.87
C LYS A 145 -9.90 10.48 7.96
N ILE A 146 -8.64 10.64 7.56
CA ILE A 146 -8.24 11.67 6.58
C ILE A 146 -8.97 11.45 5.26
N VAL A 147 -9.08 10.20 4.80
CA VAL A 147 -9.82 9.85 3.58
C VAL A 147 -11.31 10.21 3.73
N ALA A 148 -11.92 9.78 4.83
CA ALA A 148 -13.35 9.98 5.09
C ALA A 148 -13.74 11.45 5.28
N ALA A 149 -12.87 12.28 5.87
CA ALA A 149 -13.11 13.69 6.13
C ALA A 149 -13.07 14.56 4.85
N GLY A 150 -12.58 14.03 3.74
CA GLY A 150 -12.41 14.80 2.51
C GLY A 150 -11.58 16.08 2.73
N PRO A 151 -11.82 17.18 2.00
CA PRO A 151 -11.04 18.42 2.12
C PRO A 151 -11.01 19.03 3.52
N GLY A 152 -11.97 18.64 4.37
CA GLY A 152 -12.08 19.10 5.77
C GLY A 152 -11.04 18.50 6.72
N TRP A 153 -10.29 17.47 6.32
CA TRP A 153 -9.34 16.75 7.17
C TRP A 153 -8.35 17.66 7.90
N ARG A 154 -7.99 18.79 7.28
CA ARG A 154 -7.03 19.76 7.83
C ARG A 154 -7.49 20.39 9.14
N TYR A 155 -8.80 20.45 9.36
CA TYR A 155 -9.44 21.10 10.52
C TYR A 155 -10.17 20.11 11.42
N ASP A 156 -10.09 18.83 11.12
CA ASP A 156 -10.73 17.79 11.90
C ASP A 156 -10.07 17.68 13.29
N ALA A 157 -10.89 17.79 14.32
CA ALA A 157 -10.42 17.82 15.70
C ALA A 157 -9.93 16.43 16.18
N GLU A 158 -10.53 15.35 15.71
CA GLU A 158 -10.17 14.00 16.09
C GLU A 158 -8.83 13.59 15.44
N ILE A 159 -8.65 13.92 14.15
CA ILE A 159 -7.37 13.76 13.46
C ILE A 159 -6.28 14.55 14.19
N ALA A 160 -6.57 15.80 14.57
CA ALA A 160 -5.61 16.65 15.27
C ALA A 160 -5.28 16.15 16.68
N ALA A 161 -6.25 15.58 17.38
CA ALA A 161 -6.03 14.99 18.71
C ALA A 161 -5.18 13.73 18.66
N ALA A 162 -5.40 12.85 17.67
CA ALA A 162 -4.68 11.59 17.54
C ALA A 162 -3.27 11.75 16.95
N THR A 163 -3.06 12.71 16.03
CA THR A 163 -1.80 12.89 15.33
C THR A 163 -0.80 13.71 16.14
N HIS A 164 0.47 13.31 16.09
CA HIS A 164 1.54 14.14 16.68
C HIS A 164 1.61 15.51 15.98
N PRO A 165 1.75 16.65 16.71
CA PRO A 165 1.65 17.99 16.12
C PRO A 165 2.61 18.24 14.97
N VAL A 166 3.86 17.80 15.11
CA VAL A 166 4.88 17.93 14.05
C VAL A 166 4.52 17.10 12.83
N ALA A 167 4.01 15.88 13.03
CA ALA A 167 3.56 15.04 11.92
C ALA A 167 2.37 15.67 11.19
N LEU A 168 1.40 16.22 11.93
CA LEU A 168 0.25 16.90 11.37
C LEU A 168 0.63 18.16 10.59
N ASP A 169 1.59 18.94 11.09
CA ASP A 169 2.11 20.12 10.39
C ASP A 169 2.75 19.72 9.05
N GLN A 170 3.55 18.66 9.04
CA GLN A 170 4.14 18.13 7.81
C GLN A 170 3.08 17.63 6.82
N TYR A 171 2.05 16.94 7.30
CA TYR A 171 0.93 16.50 6.48
C TYR A 171 0.23 17.68 5.80
N ARG A 172 -0.01 18.76 6.55
CA ARG A 172 -0.62 20.00 6.03
C ARG A 172 0.28 20.73 5.06
N ARG A 173 1.54 20.92 5.45
CA ARG A 173 2.54 21.70 4.70
C ARG A 173 2.90 21.09 3.35
N TYR A 174 3.01 19.77 3.29
CA TYR A 174 3.40 19.05 2.07
C TYR A 174 2.23 18.44 1.31
N GLY A 175 0.98 18.73 1.70
CA GLY A 175 -0.22 18.20 1.04
C GLY A 175 -0.32 16.68 1.10
N ILE A 176 0.26 16.03 2.13
CA ILE A 176 0.30 14.56 2.22
C ILE A 176 -1.12 14.00 2.37
N GLY A 177 -1.97 14.64 3.18
CA GLY A 177 -3.35 14.20 3.33
C GLY A 177 -4.17 14.33 2.04
N ASP A 178 -3.89 15.36 1.22
CA ASP A 178 -4.56 15.52 -0.07
C ASP A 178 -4.10 14.45 -1.07
N LEU A 179 -2.80 14.08 -1.04
CA LEU A 179 -2.27 12.95 -1.81
C LEU A 179 -2.93 11.63 -1.40
N VAL A 180 -3.07 11.39 -0.09
CA VAL A 180 -3.76 10.21 0.43
C VAL A 180 -5.19 10.16 -0.10
N GLN A 181 -5.94 11.25 0.00
CA GLN A 181 -7.32 11.33 -0.51
C GLN A 181 -7.40 11.06 -2.01
N LEU A 182 -6.47 11.62 -2.79
CA LEU A 182 -6.41 11.38 -4.23
C LEU A 182 -6.24 9.92 -4.59
N LEU A 183 -5.41 9.18 -3.83
CA LEU A 183 -5.17 7.75 -4.06
C LEU A 183 -6.38 6.87 -3.69
N TYR A 184 -7.22 7.34 -2.75
CA TYR A 184 -8.44 6.64 -2.33
C TYR A 184 -9.68 7.11 -3.09
N ALA A 185 -9.60 8.24 -3.79
CA ALA A 185 -10.69 8.67 -4.66
C ALA A 185 -10.91 7.63 -5.77
N ASP A 186 -12.16 7.48 -6.21
CA ASP A 186 -12.43 6.70 -7.43
C ASP A 186 -11.73 7.41 -8.60
N PRO A 187 -10.73 6.81 -9.23
CA PRO A 187 -10.03 7.43 -10.35
C PRO A 187 -10.91 7.56 -11.60
N LEU A 188 -12.06 6.89 -11.59
CA LEU A 188 -13.04 6.84 -12.68
C LEU A 188 -14.39 7.41 -12.22
N PRO A 189 -14.45 8.65 -11.69
CA PRO A 189 -15.71 9.24 -11.29
C PRO A 189 -16.59 9.43 -12.52
N GLY A 190 -17.85 9.19 -12.37
CA GLY A 190 -18.82 9.59 -13.34
C GLY A 190 -19.65 8.49 -13.94
N ILE A 191 -20.25 8.82 -15.01
CA ILE A 191 -21.43 8.26 -15.60
C ILE A 191 -21.18 6.84 -16.07
N ASP A 192 -22.06 5.98 -15.67
CA ASP A 192 -22.19 4.62 -16.17
C ASP A 192 -22.84 4.68 -17.54
N ASP A 193 -22.05 4.78 -18.56
CA ASP A 193 -22.54 4.84 -19.93
C ASP A 193 -22.59 3.45 -20.52
N GLY A 194 -23.71 2.84 -20.27
CA GLY A 194 -24.03 1.49 -20.70
C GLY A 194 -24.15 1.27 -22.22
N GLY A 195 -23.39 1.98 -23.02
CA GLY A 195 -23.34 1.75 -24.45
C GLY A 195 -22.59 0.49 -24.83
N ILE A 196 -23.22 -0.67 -24.74
CA ILE A 196 -22.60 -1.94 -25.16
C ILE A 196 -23.22 -2.38 -26.48
N THR A 197 -22.38 -2.81 -27.40
CA THR A 197 -22.79 -3.58 -28.56
C THR A 197 -23.06 -5.03 -28.16
N PRO A 198 -24.28 -5.55 -28.31
CA PRO A 198 -24.66 -6.86 -27.77
C PRO A 198 -24.17 -8.07 -28.56
N ALA A 199 -23.21 -7.96 -29.43
CA ALA A 199 -23.14 -8.85 -30.58
C ALA A 199 -22.26 -10.09 -30.45
N ARG A 200 -21.57 -10.37 -29.35
CA ARG A 200 -20.76 -11.59 -29.23
C ARG A 200 -20.78 -12.16 -27.83
N ASP A 201 -20.89 -13.47 -27.75
CA ASP A 201 -20.77 -14.22 -26.50
C ASP A 201 -19.28 -14.28 -26.07
N HIS A 202 -18.75 -13.12 -25.65
CA HIS A 202 -17.37 -12.97 -25.22
C HIS A 202 -17.02 -13.83 -24.00
N VAL A 203 -18.02 -14.19 -23.18
CA VAL A 203 -17.80 -15.02 -21.99
C VAL A 203 -17.38 -16.43 -22.38
N LEU A 204 -18.02 -17.03 -23.39
CA LEU A 204 -17.61 -18.33 -23.93
C LEU A 204 -16.29 -18.29 -24.67
N GLN A 205 -15.99 -17.20 -25.38
CA GLN A 205 -14.70 -17.03 -26.06
C GLN A 205 -13.54 -16.84 -25.08
N CYS A 206 -13.78 -16.23 -23.90
CA CYS A 206 -12.73 -16.03 -22.90
C CYS A 206 -12.32 -17.31 -22.18
N ALA A 207 -13.18 -18.33 -22.09
CA ALA A 207 -12.85 -19.59 -21.44
C ALA A 207 -11.70 -20.36 -22.13
N ASP A 208 -11.58 -20.24 -23.46
CA ASP A 208 -10.50 -20.86 -24.24
C ASP A 208 -9.19 -20.04 -24.30
N PHE A 209 -9.18 -18.84 -23.68
CA PHE A 209 -8.07 -17.90 -23.80
C PHE A 209 -7.07 -17.91 -22.63
N GLU A 210 -7.26 -18.72 -21.58
CA GLU A 210 -6.37 -18.67 -20.39
C GLU A 210 -4.91 -18.96 -20.74
N ASP A 211 -4.64 -20.02 -21.51
CA ASP A 211 -3.27 -20.36 -21.92
C ASP A 211 -2.65 -19.31 -22.82
N ASN A 212 -3.47 -18.72 -23.70
CA ASN A 212 -3.02 -17.67 -24.60
C ASN A 212 -2.71 -16.37 -23.86
N THR A 213 -3.52 -16.02 -22.86
CA THR A 213 -3.28 -14.86 -21.98
C THR A 213 -2.02 -15.05 -21.14
N ARG A 214 -1.81 -16.23 -20.57
CA ARG A 214 -0.61 -16.57 -19.81
C ARG A 214 0.65 -16.39 -20.64
N ARG A 215 0.64 -16.89 -21.87
CA ARG A 215 1.75 -16.71 -22.83
C ARG A 215 2.01 -15.24 -23.13
N LYS A 216 0.96 -14.47 -23.47
CA LYS A 216 1.10 -13.03 -23.74
C LYS A 216 1.63 -12.27 -22.53
N VAL A 217 1.10 -12.52 -21.33
CA VAL A 217 1.58 -11.89 -20.09
C VAL A 217 3.05 -12.20 -19.88
N SER A 218 3.51 -13.44 -20.10
CA SER A 218 4.92 -13.81 -19.93
C SER A 218 5.87 -13.02 -20.85
N GLU A 219 5.40 -12.56 -22.00
CA GLU A 219 6.19 -11.78 -22.96
C GLU A 219 6.45 -10.35 -22.47
N PHE A 220 5.49 -9.71 -21.76
CA PHE A 220 5.62 -8.30 -21.36
C PHE A 220 5.72 -8.08 -19.86
N ALA A 221 5.49 -9.09 -19.01
CA ALA A 221 5.49 -8.95 -17.56
C ALA A 221 6.76 -8.29 -16.99
N HIS A 222 7.91 -8.53 -17.63
CA HIS A 222 9.20 -7.93 -17.26
C HIS A 222 9.25 -6.40 -17.45
N ALA A 223 8.39 -5.84 -18.27
CA ALA A 223 8.29 -4.40 -18.53
C ALA A 223 7.27 -3.69 -17.62
N VAL A 224 6.43 -4.45 -16.90
CA VAL A 224 5.42 -3.89 -16.01
C VAL A 224 6.09 -3.29 -14.78
N ARG A 225 5.86 -1.99 -14.57
CA ARG A 225 6.34 -1.26 -13.40
C ARG A 225 5.35 -1.41 -12.25
N PRO A 226 5.83 -1.68 -11.02
CA PRO A 226 4.98 -1.70 -9.84
C PRO A 226 4.41 -0.30 -9.54
N GLY A 227 3.24 -0.26 -8.92
CA GLY A 227 2.52 0.96 -8.60
C GLY A 227 1.07 0.85 -9.03
N ARG A 228 0.53 1.84 -9.74
CA ARG A 228 -0.83 1.84 -10.29
C ARG A 228 -0.80 1.30 -11.71
N ILE A 229 -1.43 0.15 -11.90
CA ILE A 229 -1.43 -0.62 -13.16
C ILE A 229 -2.85 -0.65 -13.71
N LEU A 230 -3.04 -0.17 -14.94
CA LEU A 230 -4.32 -0.16 -15.65
C LEU A 230 -4.31 -1.16 -16.79
N ASP A 231 -5.33 -2.01 -16.87
CA ASP A 231 -5.64 -2.87 -18.02
C ASP A 231 -6.91 -2.37 -18.70
N ILE A 232 -6.77 -1.91 -19.94
CA ILE A 232 -7.86 -1.38 -20.76
C ILE A 232 -8.42 -2.50 -21.62
N GLY A 233 -9.74 -2.73 -21.51
CA GLY A 233 -10.40 -3.89 -22.09
C GLY A 233 -9.99 -5.16 -21.35
N CYS A 234 -10.11 -5.13 -20.05
CA CYS A 234 -9.62 -6.20 -19.17
C CYS A 234 -10.38 -7.53 -19.31
N ALA A 235 -11.45 -7.57 -20.12
CA ALA A 235 -12.31 -8.74 -20.33
C ALA A 235 -12.72 -9.39 -19.00
N THR A 236 -12.31 -10.64 -18.74
CA THR A 236 -12.59 -11.36 -17.47
C THR A 236 -11.56 -11.11 -16.37
N GLY A 237 -10.65 -10.15 -16.52
CA GLY A 237 -9.62 -9.81 -15.55
C GLY A 237 -8.43 -10.78 -15.48
N GLN A 238 -8.27 -11.68 -16.44
CA GLN A 238 -7.24 -12.72 -16.41
C GLN A 238 -5.82 -12.14 -16.44
N THR A 239 -5.59 -11.07 -17.21
CA THR A 239 -4.29 -10.37 -17.24
C THR A 239 -3.92 -9.86 -15.86
N LEU A 240 -4.84 -9.16 -15.20
CA LEU A 240 -4.62 -8.60 -13.87
C LEU A 240 -4.40 -9.71 -12.83
N LYS A 241 -5.12 -10.84 -12.94
CA LYS A 241 -4.88 -12.00 -12.08
C LYS A 241 -3.44 -12.49 -12.19
N LEU A 242 -2.98 -12.76 -13.40
CA LEU A 242 -1.63 -13.25 -13.63
C LEU A 242 -0.55 -12.27 -13.16
N LEU A 243 -0.76 -10.97 -13.35
CA LEU A 243 0.15 -9.94 -12.87
C LEU A 243 0.15 -9.82 -11.35
N SER A 244 -1.00 -9.96 -10.71
CA SER A 244 -1.12 -9.90 -9.24
C SER A 244 -0.41 -11.05 -8.51
N GLU A 245 -0.15 -12.16 -9.20
CA GLU A 245 0.61 -13.30 -8.70
C GLU A 245 2.14 -13.08 -8.78
N LEU A 246 2.59 -12.05 -9.51
CA LEU A 246 4.03 -11.79 -9.66
C LEU A 246 4.60 -11.14 -8.39
N PRO A 247 5.66 -11.72 -7.81
CA PRO A 247 6.23 -11.25 -6.55
C PRO A 247 6.65 -9.76 -6.56
N GLY A 248 7.06 -9.23 -7.71
CA GLY A 248 7.46 -7.83 -7.85
C GLY A 248 6.28 -6.83 -7.87
N LEU A 249 5.03 -7.30 -8.00
CA LEU A 249 3.85 -6.46 -8.15
C LEU A 249 2.85 -6.58 -6.98
N PHE A 250 3.15 -7.35 -5.93
CA PHE A 250 2.22 -7.67 -4.85
C PHE A 250 1.75 -6.46 -4.00
N GLU A 251 2.47 -5.33 -4.03
CA GLU A 251 2.09 -4.07 -3.37
C GLU A 251 1.43 -3.06 -4.33
N SER A 252 1.16 -3.47 -5.58
CA SER A 252 0.55 -2.62 -6.60
C SER A 252 -0.97 -2.55 -6.47
N ASP A 253 -1.55 -1.48 -7.02
CA ASP A 253 -2.99 -1.35 -7.27
C ASP A 253 -3.26 -1.68 -8.73
N PHE A 254 -4.22 -2.58 -8.96
CA PHE A 254 -4.60 -3.03 -10.30
C PHE A 254 -5.98 -2.50 -10.66
N TYR A 255 -6.10 -1.87 -11.80
CA TYR A 255 -7.35 -1.31 -12.33
C TYR A 255 -7.71 -2.00 -13.64
N GLY A 256 -8.91 -2.56 -13.73
CA GLY A 256 -9.48 -3.10 -14.95
C GLY A 256 -10.63 -2.24 -15.45
N VAL A 257 -10.57 -1.86 -16.71
CA VAL A 257 -11.64 -1.12 -17.38
C VAL A 257 -12.22 -2.00 -18.49
N GLU A 258 -13.54 -2.18 -18.47
CA GLU A 258 -14.26 -2.97 -19.47
C GLU A 258 -15.58 -2.28 -19.81
N SER A 259 -15.93 -2.25 -21.09
CA SER A 259 -17.20 -1.69 -21.55
C SER A 259 -18.35 -2.71 -21.48
N ALA A 260 -18.04 -3.99 -21.64
CA ALA A 260 -19.02 -5.08 -21.66
C ALA A 260 -19.43 -5.49 -20.26
N ARG A 261 -20.64 -5.14 -19.84
CA ARG A 261 -21.19 -5.47 -18.51
C ARG A 261 -21.08 -6.96 -18.15
N PRO A 262 -21.39 -7.92 -19.03
CA PRO A 262 -21.27 -9.34 -18.71
C PRO A 262 -19.85 -9.78 -18.34
N LEU A 263 -18.83 -9.21 -18.98
CA LEU A 263 -17.43 -9.49 -18.66
C LEU A 263 -17.01 -8.86 -17.32
N LEU A 264 -17.49 -7.65 -17.07
CA LEU A 264 -17.26 -6.98 -15.79
C LEU A 264 -17.89 -7.75 -14.63
N ASP A 265 -19.10 -8.29 -14.81
CA ASP A 265 -19.77 -9.12 -13.78
C ASP A 265 -18.93 -10.36 -13.45
N VAL A 266 -18.28 -10.99 -14.45
CA VAL A 266 -17.30 -12.06 -14.21
C VAL A 266 -16.09 -11.56 -13.40
N CYS A 267 -15.54 -10.40 -13.72
CA CYS A 267 -14.44 -9.82 -12.95
C CYS A 267 -14.83 -9.60 -11.47
N GLN A 268 -16.01 -9.05 -11.23
CA GLN A 268 -16.51 -8.78 -9.88
C GLN A 268 -16.76 -10.08 -9.11
N GLN A 269 -17.32 -11.10 -9.78
CA GLN A 269 -17.51 -12.42 -9.19
C GLN A 269 -16.18 -13.04 -8.79
N ARG A 270 -15.21 -13.08 -9.68
CA ARG A 270 -13.85 -13.59 -9.41
C ARG A 270 -13.17 -12.87 -8.26
N ARG A 271 -13.36 -11.55 -8.17
CA ARG A 271 -12.86 -10.78 -7.02
C ARG A 271 -13.54 -11.21 -5.72
N SER A 272 -14.85 -11.43 -5.73
CA SER A 272 -15.63 -11.90 -4.57
C SER A 272 -15.22 -13.32 -4.16
N ASP A 273 -14.89 -14.17 -5.12
CA ASP A 273 -14.44 -15.55 -4.91
C ASP A 273 -12.96 -15.63 -4.41
N GLY A 274 -12.27 -14.50 -4.36
CA GLY A 274 -10.89 -14.43 -3.87
C GLY A 274 -9.82 -14.80 -4.89
N ASP A 275 -10.14 -14.84 -6.18
CA ASP A 275 -9.19 -15.22 -7.26
C ASP A 275 -7.93 -14.35 -7.30
N PHE A 276 -8.02 -13.12 -6.81
CA PHE A 276 -6.91 -12.16 -6.79
C PHE A 276 -6.12 -12.18 -5.47
N GLY A 277 -6.43 -13.11 -4.57
CA GLY A 277 -5.77 -13.23 -3.27
C GLY A 277 -5.85 -11.93 -2.46
N THR A 278 -4.71 -11.42 -2.00
CA THR A 278 -4.62 -10.17 -1.22
C THR A 278 -4.34 -8.93 -2.07
N ALA A 279 -4.36 -9.05 -3.41
CA ALA A 279 -4.09 -7.91 -4.29
C ALA A 279 -5.23 -6.87 -4.25
N ASN A 280 -4.87 -5.60 -4.35
CA ASN A 280 -5.85 -4.52 -4.53
C ASN A 280 -6.25 -4.48 -6.00
N VAL A 281 -7.45 -4.96 -6.32
CA VAL A 281 -7.97 -4.98 -7.69
C VAL A 281 -9.31 -4.25 -7.76
N PHE A 282 -9.44 -3.36 -8.73
CA PHE A 282 -10.60 -2.51 -8.93
C PHE A 282 -11.10 -2.64 -10.37
N PHE A 283 -12.39 -2.88 -10.56
CA PHE A 283 -13.01 -3.06 -11.86
C PHE A 283 -14.09 -2.01 -12.11
N HIS A 284 -14.04 -1.34 -13.26
CA HIS A 284 -14.95 -0.27 -13.63
C HIS A 284 -15.52 -0.49 -15.02
N GLN A 285 -16.84 -0.27 -15.15
CA GLN A 285 -17.47 -0.21 -16.46
C GLN A 285 -17.22 1.16 -17.09
N ARG A 286 -16.48 1.23 -18.19
CA ARG A 286 -16.17 2.47 -18.89
C ARG A 286 -15.92 2.23 -20.38
N ASN A 287 -16.33 3.20 -21.17
CA ASN A 287 -15.88 3.34 -22.54
C ASN A 287 -14.69 4.30 -22.57
N ILE A 288 -13.51 3.79 -22.92
CA ILE A 288 -12.28 4.57 -22.97
C ILE A 288 -12.34 5.78 -23.91
N MET A 289 -13.22 5.74 -24.90
CA MET A 289 -13.36 6.82 -25.90
C MET A 289 -14.13 8.03 -25.35
N GLU A 290 -14.83 7.91 -24.26
CA GLU A 290 -15.79 8.92 -23.80
C GLU A 290 -15.28 9.76 -22.62
N THR A 291 -14.30 9.28 -21.87
CA THR A 291 -13.88 9.96 -20.63
C THR A 291 -12.38 9.98 -20.40
N THR A 292 -11.90 11.02 -19.71
CA THR A 292 -10.57 10.99 -19.09
C THR A 292 -10.63 10.12 -17.84
N LEU A 293 -9.94 8.98 -17.86
CA LEU A 293 -10.05 7.95 -16.83
C LEU A 293 -9.25 8.28 -15.58
N PHE A 294 -8.05 8.83 -15.75
CA PHE A 294 -7.13 9.08 -14.65
C PHE A 294 -6.52 10.49 -14.75
N ALA A 295 -6.11 11.02 -13.61
CA ALA A 295 -5.34 12.26 -13.60
C ALA A 295 -4.02 12.09 -14.36
N PRO A 296 -3.47 13.14 -15.00
CA PRO A 296 -2.19 13.09 -15.65
C PRO A 296 -1.09 12.56 -14.71
N ASN A 297 -0.23 11.69 -15.24
CA ASN A 297 0.92 11.10 -14.52
C ASN A 297 0.56 10.29 -13.26
N SER A 298 -0.66 9.73 -13.19
CA SER A 298 -1.13 8.97 -12.04
C SER A 298 -1.02 7.46 -12.19
N LEU A 299 -0.55 6.96 -13.33
CA LEU A 299 -0.37 5.54 -13.62
C LEU A 299 1.11 5.23 -13.88
N ASP A 300 1.56 4.09 -13.37
CA ASP A 300 2.92 3.58 -13.58
C ASP A 300 3.00 2.64 -14.78
N THR A 301 1.91 1.93 -15.06
CA THR A 301 1.78 1.05 -16.22
C THR A 301 0.37 1.10 -16.80
N VAL A 302 0.26 1.14 -18.13
CA VAL A 302 -0.99 0.96 -18.86
C VAL A 302 -0.83 -0.19 -19.84
N ILE A 303 -1.76 -1.12 -19.78
CA ILE A 303 -1.82 -2.31 -20.64
C ILE A 303 -3.02 -2.18 -21.57
N THR A 304 -2.78 -2.42 -22.85
CA THR A 304 -3.84 -2.50 -23.87
C THR A 304 -3.61 -3.76 -24.68
N MET A 305 -4.29 -4.84 -24.30
CA MET A 305 -4.09 -6.12 -24.95
C MET A 305 -5.31 -6.52 -25.77
N ALA A 306 -5.14 -6.59 -27.11
CA ALA A 306 -6.17 -6.99 -28.06
C ALA A 306 -7.43 -6.08 -28.10
N VAL A 307 -7.32 -4.81 -27.76
CA VAL A 307 -8.42 -3.82 -27.74
C VAL A 307 -8.29 -2.78 -28.85
N THR A 308 -7.07 -2.39 -29.20
CA THR A 308 -6.83 -1.30 -30.16
C THR A 308 -7.43 -1.56 -31.55
N HIS A 309 -7.45 -2.80 -32.00
CA HIS A 309 -8.06 -3.18 -33.27
C HIS A 309 -9.60 -3.13 -33.25
N GLU A 310 -10.20 -3.29 -32.06
CA GLU A 310 -11.66 -3.16 -31.91
C GLU A 310 -12.07 -1.68 -31.97
N ILE A 311 -11.28 -0.78 -31.39
CA ILE A 311 -11.51 0.67 -31.45
C ILE A 311 -11.56 1.12 -32.92
N GLU A 312 -10.58 0.71 -33.71
CA GLU A 312 -10.53 1.04 -35.14
C GLU A 312 -11.72 0.42 -35.92
N SER A 313 -12.08 -0.82 -35.59
CA SER A 313 -13.15 -1.54 -36.29
C SER A 313 -14.55 -0.96 -36.05
N TYR A 314 -14.78 -0.35 -34.88
CA TYR A 314 -16.11 0.14 -34.48
C TYR A 314 -16.28 1.65 -34.66
N LEU A 315 -15.20 2.40 -34.73
CA LEU A 315 -15.22 3.86 -34.78
C LEU A 315 -14.65 4.44 -36.12
N GLY A 316 -14.06 3.59 -36.92
CA GLY A 316 -13.38 3.85 -38.20
C GLY A 316 -13.96 4.52 -39.24
#